data_42cf18cff83d1759f6d24d79ce93644a
#
_entry.id   42cf18cff83d1759f6d24d79ce93644a
#
_cell.length_a   1.000
_cell.length_b   1.000
_cell.length_c   1.000
_cell.angle_alpha   90.00
_cell.angle_beta   90.00
_cell.angle_gamma   90.00
#
_symmetry.space_group_name_H-M   'P 1'
#
loop_
_entity.id
_entity.type
_entity.pdbx_description
1 polymer ?
#
loop_
_entity_poly.entity_id
_entity_poly.type
_entity_poly.pdbx_seq_one_letter_code
_entity_poly.pdbx_strand_id
1 'polypeptide(L)'
;MNKKLQIAFLAIALGLTACVQDKVMPELSKDLHIDASSGATNLHQLEKADFTAVGSTVKDGKDVTWYVNGKQVATGLNYAFSSTLPGEFEIMIKANGQEFKKKYGVRPRFDKGVFLLNEGSLKTETGSLTYLNAKHKVIVDNAFYRVNGKKLGNICQDMAFANNKIYIISQNGKANGGEGMLVIAEANSLKFLSEYTDEKLVALNPSHIAVVGDKIYLRTDKGIYVGGEQGGFKLIPETLQASKLNMKTVGDLVFALTQDNKVLMIQGDRVVASLALAEGTVSGLALSNNGSLFMSYTKPNRIAKLSQDPKAFKILEEQEVSEVDLAHNWTSSSRIFAYGNMLYIANGRSIYVHDFSAKKTSKWFDVDSKEYPTALTQYYNSLGLDDKGNVYYAALEGWGDKYKNNLTLIMDATKKTTILEKMGVNAFPAGFYTIPHKSKDKH
;
A
#
# COMPACT_ATOMS: atom_id res chain seq x y z
N MET A 1 73.69 -16.57 -34.04
CA MET A 1 74.38 -16.16 -35.29
C MET A 1 73.76 -14.86 -35.81
N ASN A 2 74.62 -13.84 -35.91
CA ASN A 2 74.63 -12.69 -36.84
C ASN A 2 73.43 -11.71 -36.81
N LYS A 3 73.67 -10.52 -36.63
CA LYS A 3 74.57 -9.37 -36.77
C LYS A 3 73.70 -8.13 -37.06
N LYS A 4 73.86 -7.14 -36.23
CA LYS A 4 73.96 -5.69 -36.45
C LYS A 4 73.62 -5.16 -37.87
N LEU A 5 72.82 -4.06 -37.95
CA LEU A 5 73.32 -2.87 -38.62
C LEU A 5 72.65 -1.63 -38.06
N GLN A 6 73.46 -0.73 -37.51
CA GLN A 6 73.11 0.69 -37.26
C GLN A 6 73.28 1.44 -38.58
N ILE A 7 72.36 2.39 -38.85
CA ILE A 7 72.70 3.53 -39.71
C ILE A 7 72.17 4.78 -39.06
N ALA A 8 73.08 5.63 -38.64
CA ALA A 8 72.86 7.01 -38.26
C ALA A 8 72.75 7.88 -39.55
N PHE A 9 71.80 8.81 -39.53
CA PHE A 9 71.88 10.01 -40.40
C PHE A 9 71.71 11.27 -39.56
N LEU A 10 72.71 12.10 -39.75
CA LEU A 10 72.97 13.38 -39.13
C LEU A 10 72.35 14.52 -39.90
N ALA A 11 71.84 15.51 -39.17
CA ALA A 11 71.80 16.95 -39.44
C ALA A 11 70.87 17.49 -40.49
N ILE A 12 70.17 18.54 -40.24
CA ILE A 12 70.63 19.94 -40.25
C ILE A 12 69.54 20.82 -39.71
N ALA A 13 69.87 21.65 -38.75
CA ALA A 13 69.03 22.71 -38.21
C ALA A 13 68.88 23.83 -39.26
N LEU A 14 67.66 24.27 -39.43
CA LEU A 14 67.38 25.62 -39.91
C LEU A 14 66.21 26.18 -39.05
N GLY A 15 66.54 27.12 -38.22
CA GLY A 15 65.61 27.81 -37.36
C GLY A 15 64.58 28.66 -38.15
N LEU A 16 63.35 28.46 -37.78
CA LEU A 16 62.31 29.46 -37.92
C LEU A 16 61.63 29.60 -36.54
N THR A 17 62.00 30.63 -35.81
CA THR A 17 61.31 31.12 -34.62
C THR A 17 59.95 31.67 -35.09
N ALA A 18 58.95 30.82 -35.09
CA ALA A 18 57.56 31.27 -35.08
C ALA A 18 57.18 31.32 -33.59
N CYS A 19 57.01 32.55 -33.09
CA CYS A 19 56.27 32.75 -31.81
C CYS A 19 54.85 32.19 -31.97
N VAL A 20 54.67 30.97 -31.56
CA VAL A 20 53.34 30.46 -31.19
C VAL A 20 53.09 31.04 -29.80
N GLN A 21 52.35 32.13 -29.74
CA GLN A 21 51.67 32.46 -28.50
C GLN A 21 50.76 31.26 -28.19
N ASP A 22 51.21 30.41 -27.28
CA ASP A 22 50.31 29.54 -26.56
C ASP A 22 49.24 30.43 -25.94
N LYS A 23 48.10 30.53 -26.60
CA LYS A 23 46.85 30.90 -25.95
C LYS A 23 46.67 29.83 -24.89
N VAL A 24 47.13 30.09 -23.66
CA VAL A 24 46.67 29.42 -22.47
C VAL A 24 45.17 29.67 -22.47
N MET A 25 44.42 28.68 -22.95
CA MET A 25 42.98 28.67 -22.74
C MET A 25 42.83 28.72 -21.21
N PRO A 26 42.13 29.69 -20.65
CA PRO A 26 41.92 29.69 -19.22
C PRO A 26 41.33 28.32 -18.87
N GLU A 27 41.96 27.61 -17.93
CA GLU A 27 41.32 26.43 -17.32
C GLU A 27 39.94 26.90 -16.90
N LEU A 28 38.91 26.41 -17.59
CA LEU A 28 37.51 26.64 -17.20
C LEU A 28 37.39 26.20 -15.75
N SER A 29 37.23 27.19 -14.86
CA SER A 29 37.12 26.92 -13.44
C SER A 29 36.03 25.86 -13.23
N LYS A 30 36.39 24.71 -12.69
CA LYS A 30 35.49 23.59 -12.40
C LYS A 30 34.64 23.89 -11.15
N ASP A 31 34.20 25.13 -10.99
CA ASP A 31 33.44 25.54 -9.81
C ASP A 31 31.92 25.44 -9.97
N LEU A 32 31.44 25.18 -11.20
CA LEU A 32 30.01 24.92 -11.42
C LEU A 32 29.58 23.62 -10.72
N HIS A 33 28.64 23.71 -9.80
CA HIS A 33 28.10 22.57 -9.07
C HIS A 33 26.63 22.78 -8.64
N ILE A 34 26.04 21.74 -8.10
CA ILE A 34 24.68 21.75 -7.56
C ILE A 34 24.75 21.67 -6.04
N ASP A 35 24.30 22.72 -5.37
CA ASP A 35 23.93 22.66 -3.96
C ASP A 35 22.54 22.08 -3.81
N ALA A 36 22.39 21.13 -2.91
CA ALA A 36 21.14 20.43 -2.67
C ALA A 36 20.71 20.58 -1.20
N SER A 37 19.42 20.76 -0.98
CA SER A 37 18.85 20.75 0.37
C SER A 37 19.23 19.46 1.12
N SER A 38 19.30 19.52 2.45
CA SER A 38 19.77 18.43 3.32
C SER A 38 19.00 17.10 3.12
N GLY A 39 17.77 17.15 2.62
CA GLY A 39 16.94 15.98 2.31
C GLY A 39 17.27 15.27 1.00
N ALA A 40 18.03 15.90 0.09
CA ALA A 40 18.23 15.38 -1.28
C ALA A 40 18.97 14.03 -1.35
N THR A 41 19.80 13.70 -0.36
CA THR A 41 20.55 12.43 -0.31
C THR A 41 19.70 11.24 0.14
N ASN A 42 18.53 11.48 0.74
CA ASN A 42 17.61 10.47 1.27
C ASN A 42 16.17 10.69 0.78
N LEU A 43 16.02 11.20 -0.42
CA LEU A 43 14.71 11.56 -0.98
C LEU A 43 13.84 10.31 -1.16
N HIS A 44 12.60 10.40 -0.73
CA HIS A 44 11.58 9.41 -1.04
C HIS A 44 10.66 9.93 -2.16
N GLN A 45 10.04 9.00 -2.82
CA GLN A 45 8.97 9.22 -3.79
C GLN A 45 7.98 10.28 -3.28
N LEU A 46 7.56 11.21 -4.13
CA LEU A 46 6.65 12.34 -3.83
C LEU A 46 7.22 13.41 -2.90
N GLU A 47 8.46 13.28 -2.43
CA GLU A 47 9.15 14.36 -1.72
C GLU A 47 9.79 15.33 -2.70
N LYS A 48 10.07 16.55 -2.20
CA LYS A 48 10.78 17.57 -2.94
C LYS A 48 12.19 17.76 -2.38
N ALA A 49 13.14 17.97 -3.28
CA ALA A 49 14.46 18.47 -2.96
C ALA A 49 14.69 19.77 -3.74
N ASP A 50 15.16 20.81 -3.06
CA ASP A 50 15.50 22.05 -3.71
C ASP A 50 16.99 22.03 -4.08
N PHE A 51 17.27 22.37 -5.33
CA PHE A 51 18.61 22.47 -5.91
C PHE A 51 18.90 23.91 -6.30
N THR A 52 20.13 24.34 -6.06
CA THR A 52 20.65 25.65 -6.46
C THR A 52 21.91 25.45 -7.31
N ALA A 53 21.96 26.10 -8.46
CA ALA A 53 23.15 26.16 -9.27
C ALA A 53 24.13 27.17 -8.67
N VAL A 54 25.37 26.75 -8.42
CA VAL A 54 26.46 27.54 -7.83
C VAL A 54 27.68 27.49 -8.71
N GLY A 55 28.35 28.65 -8.88
CA GLY A 55 29.58 28.75 -9.64
C GLY A 55 29.94 30.22 -9.95
N SER A 56 31.20 30.52 -10.19
CA SER A 56 31.66 31.89 -10.50
C SER A 56 31.05 32.46 -11.78
N THR A 57 30.62 31.61 -12.67
CA THR A 57 29.97 31.99 -13.94
C THR A 57 28.45 32.12 -13.84
N VAL A 58 27.85 31.76 -12.69
CA VAL A 58 26.41 31.83 -12.44
C VAL A 58 26.10 33.15 -11.73
N LYS A 59 25.68 34.17 -12.47
CA LYS A 59 25.44 35.50 -11.87
C LYS A 59 23.99 35.78 -11.52
N ASP A 60 23.06 35.61 -12.43
CA ASP A 60 21.65 35.97 -12.27
C ASP A 60 20.67 34.85 -12.65
N GLY A 61 21.20 33.70 -13.04
CA GLY A 61 20.43 32.52 -13.38
C GLY A 61 19.80 32.48 -14.78
N LYS A 62 19.91 33.57 -15.55
CA LYS A 62 19.31 33.62 -16.90
C LYS A 62 19.90 32.59 -17.86
N ASP A 63 21.18 32.26 -17.65
CA ASP A 63 21.93 31.33 -18.49
C ASP A 63 21.96 29.89 -17.92
N VAL A 64 21.26 29.63 -16.80
CA VAL A 64 21.23 28.31 -16.18
C VAL A 64 20.08 27.50 -16.71
N THR A 65 20.36 26.30 -17.21
CA THR A 65 19.37 25.34 -17.67
C THR A 65 19.52 24.02 -16.94
N TRP A 66 18.41 23.49 -16.42
CA TRP A 66 18.32 22.23 -15.67
C TRP A 66 17.84 21.10 -16.56
N TYR A 67 18.44 19.92 -16.37
CA TYR A 67 18.06 18.69 -17.05
C TYR A 67 17.89 17.57 -16.03
N VAL A 68 16.90 16.70 -16.27
CA VAL A 68 16.70 15.45 -15.55
C VAL A 68 16.74 14.32 -16.56
N ASN A 69 17.67 13.37 -16.37
CA ASN A 69 17.90 12.26 -17.31
C ASN A 69 18.01 12.74 -18.77
N GLY A 70 18.75 13.81 -19.00
CA GLY A 70 18.98 14.42 -20.31
C GLY A 70 17.84 15.27 -20.87
N LYS A 71 16.67 15.30 -20.23
CA LYS A 71 15.52 16.13 -20.64
C LYS A 71 15.57 17.49 -19.93
N GLN A 72 15.47 18.59 -20.68
CA GLN A 72 15.34 19.92 -20.09
C GLN A 72 14.03 20.04 -19.29
N VAL A 73 14.13 20.56 -18.06
CA VAL A 73 13.02 20.67 -17.11
C VAL A 73 12.78 22.08 -16.60
N ALA A 74 13.82 22.91 -16.49
CA ALA A 74 13.71 24.26 -15.97
C ALA A 74 14.87 25.17 -16.45
N THR A 75 14.72 26.47 -16.21
CA THR A 75 15.77 27.49 -16.30
C THR A 75 15.78 28.31 -15.01
N GLY A 76 16.92 28.92 -14.68
CA GLY A 76 17.06 29.76 -13.49
C GLY A 76 17.98 29.16 -12.44
N LEU A 77 18.29 29.94 -11.37
CA LEU A 77 19.21 29.53 -10.31
C LEU A 77 18.74 28.30 -9.53
N ASN A 78 17.44 28.21 -9.30
CA ASN A 78 16.85 27.18 -8.44
C ASN A 78 15.96 26.23 -9.23
N TYR A 79 15.97 24.96 -8.81
CA TYR A 79 15.09 23.93 -9.34
C TYR A 79 14.58 23.04 -8.21
N ALA A 80 13.25 22.85 -8.13
CA ALA A 80 12.62 21.94 -7.19
C ALA A 80 12.38 20.58 -7.88
N PHE A 81 13.15 19.57 -7.50
CA PHE A 81 13.03 18.21 -8.01
C PHE A 81 12.07 17.38 -7.16
N SER A 82 11.23 16.60 -7.81
CA SER A 82 10.52 15.48 -7.18
C SER A 82 10.27 14.39 -8.21
N SER A 83 10.10 13.15 -7.74
CA SER A 83 9.72 12.04 -8.60
C SER A 83 8.52 11.30 -8.03
N THR A 84 7.61 10.89 -8.91
CA THR A 84 6.47 10.01 -8.57
C THR A 84 6.87 8.55 -8.49
N LEU A 85 8.05 8.17 -9.02
CA LEU A 85 8.57 6.80 -8.99
C LEU A 85 9.95 6.77 -8.35
N PRO A 86 10.31 5.68 -7.67
CA PRO A 86 11.67 5.47 -7.18
C PRO A 86 12.63 5.20 -8.34
N GLY A 87 13.92 5.45 -8.10
CA GLY A 87 14.96 5.21 -9.10
C GLY A 87 16.15 6.13 -8.92
N GLU A 88 17.12 6.02 -9.82
CA GLU A 88 18.26 6.91 -9.93
C GLU A 88 18.01 7.97 -11.00
N PHE A 89 18.26 9.23 -10.68
CA PHE A 89 18.03 10.37 -11.56
C PHE A 89 19.32 11.16 -11.72
N GLU A 90 19.76 11.37 -12.95
CA GLU A 90 20.85 12.29 -13.25
C GLU A 90 20.29 13.70 -13.34
N ILE A 91 20.69 14.56 -12.42
CA ILE A 91 20.43 16.00 -12.45
C ILE A 91 21.63 16.71 -13.04
N MET A 92 21.42 17.45 -14.12
CA MET A 92 22.47 18.18 -14.81
C MET A 92 22.09 19.65 -14.94
N ILE A 93 23.10 20.51 -14.77
CA ILE A 93 23.01 21.96 -15.08
C ILE A 93 23.96 22.31 -16.21
N LYS A 94 23.53 23.23 -17.05
CA LYS A 94 24.37 23.91 -18.05
C LYS A 94 24.32 25.41 -17.79
N ALA A 95 25.49 26.05 -17.76
CA ALA A 95 25.61 27.50 -17.60
C ALA A 95 26.88 27.99 -18.31
N ASN A 96 26.73 28.99 -19.19
CA ASN A 96 27.88 29.67 -19.88
C ASN A 96 28.91 28.70 -20.49
N GLY A 97 28.43 27.64 -21.19
CA GLY A 97 29.28 26.63 -21.84
C GLY A 97 29.86 25.56 -20.90
N GLN A 98 29.64 25.67 -19.61
CA GLN A 98 29.98 24.64 -18.63
C GLN A 98 28.81 23.70 -18.38
N GLU A 99 29.10 22.46 -17.96
CA GLU A 99 28.09 21.52 -17.45
C GLU A 99 28.58 20.84 -16.18
N PHE A 100 27.61 20.56 -15.28
CA PHE A 100 27.82 19.72 -14.10
C PHE A 100 26.67 18.77 -13.97
N LYS A 101 26.96 17.53 -13.57
CA LYS A 101 25.94 16.50 -13.37
C LYS A 101 26.22 15.66 -12.12
N LYS A 102 25.16 15.26 -11.47
CA LYS A 102 25.20 14.42 -10.30
C LYS A 102 23.97 13.50 -10.25
N LYS A 103 24.17 12.29 -9.76
CA LYS A 103 23.08 11.32 -9.59
C LYS A 103 22.48 11.43 -8.20
N TYR A 104 21.15 11.36 -8.14
CA TYR A 104 20.35 11.36 -6.92
C TYR A 104 19.43 10.16 -6.92
N GLY A 105 19.44 9.42 -5.80
CA GLY A 105 18.54 8.28 -5.61
C GLY A 105 17.22 8.73 -4.99
N VAL A 106 16.11 8.25 -5.55
CA VAL A 106 14.77 8.36 -4.95
C VAL A 106 14.35 6.98 -4.46
N ARG A 107 14.09 6.85 -3.18
CA ARG A 107 13.69 5.59 -2.54
C ARG A 107 12.19 5.35 -2.65
N PRO A 108 11.72 4.09 -2.67
CA PRO A 108 10.31 3.79 -2.50
C PRO A 108 9.77 4.38 -1.20
N ARG A 109 8.57 4.98 -1.26
CA ARG A 109 7.89 5.51 -0.07
C ARG A 109 7.02 4.47 0.62
N PHE A 110 6.51 3.52 -0.14
CA PHE A 110 5.46 2.61 0.30
C PHE A 110 6.00 1.22 0.65
N ASP A 111 7.22 1.15 1.19
CA ASP A 111 7.87 -0.10 1.58
C ASP A 111 7.48 -0.58 2.98
N LYS A 112 6.90 0.29 3.80
CA LYS A 112 6.45 0.04 5.18
C LYS A 112 5.28 0.93 5.52
N GLY A 113 4.39 0.45 6.39
CA GLY A 113 3.23 1.21 6.85
C GLY A 113 1.92 0.51 6.55
N VAL A 114 0.86 1.27 6.46
CA VAL A 114 -0.50 0.78 6.27
C VAL A 114 -1.18 1.59 5.18
N PHE A 115 -1.92 0.91 4.32
CA PHE A 115 -2.85 1.57 3.42
C PHE A 115 -4.26 1.54 3.99
N LEU A 116 -4.93 2.67 3.95
CA LEU A 116 -6.37 2.79 4.12
C LEU A 116 -6.99 2.81 2.73
N LEU A 117 -7.73 1.78 2.39
CA LEU A 117 -8.53 1.71 1.17
C LEU A 117 -9.86 2.40 1.41
N ASN A 118 -10.23 3.31 0.53
CA ASN A 118 -11.48 4.03 0.55
C ASN A 118 -12.35 3.58 -0.64
N GLU A 119 -13.64 3.34 -0.40
CA GLU A 119 -14.59 2.96 -1.45
C GLU A 119 -14.81 4.07 -2.48
N GLY A 120 -14.82 5.31 -2.01
CA GLY A 120 -15.34 6.44 -2.77
C GLY A 120 -16.87 6.50 -2.75
N SER A 121 -17.45 7.27 -3.64
CA SER A 121 -18.90 7.44 -3.74
C SER A 121 -19.48 6.67 -4.92
N LEU A 122 -20.59 5.97 -4.70
CA LEU A 122 -21.31 5.24 -5.74
C LEU A 122 -21.61 6.12 -6.98
N LYS A 123 -21.92 7.39 -6.75
CA LYS A 123 -22.43 8.30 -7.81
C LYS A 123 -21.36 9.23 -8.40
N THR A 124 -20.35 9.61 -7.64
CA THR A 124 -19.51 10.77 -8.02
C THR A 124 -18.01 10.51 -7.98
N GLU A 125 -17.53 9.51 -7.25
CA GLU A 125 -16.09 9.32 -7.02
C GLU A 125 -15.69 7.87 -7.16
N THR A 126 -14.44 7.67 -7.54
CA THR A 126 -13.78 6.36 -7.51
C THR A 126 -13.20 6.10 -6.12
N GLY A 127 -12.79 4.86 -5.87
CA GLY A 127 -11.99 4.54 -4.69
C GLY A 127 -10.64 5.26 -4.67
N SER A 128 -10.03 5.28 -3.50
CA SER A 128 -8.70 5.88 -3.30
C SER A 128 -7.89 5.11 -2.27
N LEU A 129 -6.57 5.33 -2.28
CA LEU A 129 -5.65 4.84 -1.25
C LEU A 129 -5.08 6.01 -0.46
N THR A 130 -5.17 5.93 0.87
CA THR A 130 -4.44 6.81 1.79
C THR A 130 -3.32 5.99 2.43
N TYR A 131 -2.08 6.44 2.29
CA TYR A 131 -0.92 5.82 2.93
C TYR A 131 -0.67 6.43 4.30
N LEU A 132 -0.42 5.58 5.29
CA LEU A 132 -0.23 5.92 6.70
C LEU A 132 1.07 5.29 7.21
N ASN A 133 1.94 6.08 7.81
CA ASN A 133 3.16 5.59 8.45
C ASN A 133 3.28 6.15 9.88
N ALA A 134 2.97 5.33 10.86
CA ALA A 134 2.99 5.70 12.28
C ALA A 134 4.39 6.14 12.75
N LYS A 135 5.44 5.43 12.34
CA LYS A 135 6.82 5.70 12.75
C LYS A 135 7.29 7.11 12.33
N HIS A 136 6.98 7.50 11.12
CA HIS A 136 7.41 8.79 10.55
C HIS A 136 6.33 9.87 10.63
N LYS A 137 5.16 9.55 11.17
CA LYS A 137 3.98 10.42 11.24
C LYS A 137 3.60 11.00 9.87
N VAL A 138 3.67 10.18 8.82
CA VAL A 138 3.41 10.57 7.43
C VAL A 138 2.04 10.07 7.00
N ILE A 139 1.29 10.96 6.36
CA ILE A 139 0.06 10.64 5.62
C ILE A 139 0.24 11.10 4.18
N VAL A 140 -0.08 10.22 3.24
CA VAL A 140 -0.19 10.56 1.81
C VAL A 140 -1.60 10.19 1.35
N ASP A 141 -2.44 11.21 1.25
CA ASP A 141 -3.78 11.05 0.71
C ASP A 141 -3.75 10.85 -0.81
N ASN A 142 -4.71 10.08 -1.35
CA ASN A 142 -4.79 9.75 -2.78
C ASN A 142 -3.46 9.20 -3.36
N ALA A 143 -2.76 8.36 -2.59
CA ALA A 143 -1.40 7.92 -2.92
C ALA A 143 -1.29 7.30 -4.33
N PHE A 144 -2.24 6.45 -4.72
CA PHE A 144 -2.23 5.83 -6.05
C PHE A 144 -2.36 6.86 -7.18
N TYR A 145 -3.27 7.83 -7.04
CA TYR A 145 -3.44 8.90 -8.02
C TYR A 145 -2.22 9.81 -8.10
N ARG A 146 -1.61 10.16 -6.96
CA ARG A 146 -0.40 10.98 -6.92
C ARG A 146 0.79 10.34 -7.65
N VAL A 147 0.87 9.02 -7.61
CA VAL A 147 1.94 8.29 -8.30
C VAL A 147 1.67 8.18 -9.80
N ASN A 148 0.43 7.86 -10.19
CA ASN A 148 0.12 7.39 -11.53
C ASN A 148 -0.68 8.38 -12.39
N GLY A 149 -1.29 9.41 -11.80
CA GLY A 149 -2.28 10.24 -12.48
C GLY A 149 -3.56 9.49 -12.88
N LYS A 150 -3.73 8.25 -12.37
CA LYS A 150 -4.82 7.33 -12.66
C LYS A 150 -5.70 7.12 -11.44
N LYS A 151 -7.00 6.89 -11.63
CA LYS A 151 -7.94 6.64 -10.56
C LYS A 151 -8.08 5.12 -10.33
N LEU A 152 -8.39 4.71 -9.11
CA LEU A 152 -8.84 3.34 -8.85
C LEU A 152 -10.25 3.13 -9.43
N GLY A 153 -10.74 1.88 -9.41
CA GLY A 153 -12.13 1.60 -9.78
C GLY A 153 -13.15 2.23 -8.81
N ASN A 154 -14.42 2.19 -9.18
CA ASN A 154 -15.49 2.72 -8.34
C ASN A 154 -15.97 1.67 -7.33
N ILE A 155 -16.18 2.09 -6.09
CA ILE A 155 -16.52 1.26 -4.94
C ILE A 155 -15.44 0.17 -4.73
N CYS A 156 -14.24 0.63 -4.33
CA CYS A 156 -13.17 -0.28 -3.92
C CYS A 156 -13.54 -0.98 -2.62
N GLN A 157 -13.54 -2.32 -2.62
CA GLN A 157 -14.06 -3.12 -1.51
C GLN A 157 -12.96 -3.83 -0.71
N ASP A 158 -11.90 -4.26 -1.37
CA ASP A 158 -10.84 -5.05 -0.73
C ASP A 158 -9.54 -4.96 -1.51
N MET A 159 -8.43 -5.30 -0.85
CA MET A 159 -7.12 -5.42 -1.50
C MET A 159 -6.27 -6.53 -0.88
N ALA A 160 -5.38 -7.07 -1.68
CA ALA A 160 -4.43 -8.10 -1.26
C ALA A 160 -3.00 -7.75 -1.68
N PHE A 161 -2.04 -8.20 -0.88
CA PHE A 161 -0.61 -8.17 -1.21
C PHE A 161 -0.14 -9.58 -1.59
N ALA A 162 0.45 -9.71 -2.75
CA ALA A 162 1.14 -10.93 -3.19
C ALA A 162 2.18 -10.60 -4.26
N ASN A 163 3.23 -11.41 -4.39
CA ASN A 163 4.20 -11.33 -5.50
C ASN A 163 4.82 -9.92 -5.69
N ASN A 164 5.08 -9.18 -4.61
CA ASN A 164 5.49 -7.78 -4.62
C ASN A 164 4.49 -6.82 -5.31
N LYS A 165 3.24 -7.22 -5.44
CA LYS A 165 2.15 -6.45 -6.03
C LYS A 165 1.04 -6.19 -5.02
N ILE A 166 0.24 -5.19 -5.34
CA ILE A 166 -1.05 -4.90 -4.70
C ILE A 166 -2.13 -5.18 -5.73
N TYR A 167 -3.15 -5.89 -5.30
CA TYR A 167 -4.35 -6.21 -6.07
C TYR A 167 -5.54 -5.53 -5.41
N ILE A 168 -6.23 -4.65 -6.12
CA ILE A 168 -7.35 -3.87 -5.58
C ILE A 168 -8.60 -4.22 -6.37
N ILE A 169 -9.65 -4.68 -5.68
CA ILE A 169 -10.93 -5.02 -6.28
C ILE A 169 -11.94 -3.90 -6.10
N SER A 170 -12.66 -3.58 -7.17
CA SER A 170 -13.70 -2.55 -7.23
C SER A 170 -15.00 -3.17 -7.72
N GLN A 171 -16.08 -2.94 -6.99
CA GLN A 171 -17.39 -3.54 -7.28
C GLN A 171 -17.96 -3.07 -8.62
N ASN A 172 -17.83 -1.78 -8.94
CA ASN A 172 -18.43 -1.15 -10.11
C ASN A 172 -17.45 -0.87 -11.26
N GLY A 173 -16.24 -1.45 -11.21
CA GLY A 173 -15.26 -1.36 -12.28
C GLY A 173 -14.95 0.07 -12.70
N LYS A 174 -15.18 0.38 -13.99
CA LYS A 174 -14.82 1.67 -14.62
C LYS A 174 -15.82 2.82 -14.37
N ALA A 175 -16.86 2.60 -13.57
CA ALA A 175 -17.81 3.66 -13.25
C ALA A 175 -17.10 4.90 -12.65
N ASN A 176 -17.66 6.09 -12.88
CA ASN A 176 -17.12 7.39 -12.46
C ASN A 176 -15.68 7.70 -12.96
N GLY A 177 -15.27 7.05 -14.05
CA GLY A 177 -13.94 7.25 -14.66
C GLY A 177 -12.80 6.52 -13.94
N GLY A 178 -13.10 5.40 -13.30
CA GLY A 178 -12.09 4.49 -12.72
C GLY A 178 -11.37 3.65 -13.76
N GLU A 179 -10.19 3.14 -13.42
CA GLU A 179 -9.37 2.32 -14.32
C GLU A 179 -10.00 0.95 -14.58
N GLY A 180 -10.52 0.25 -13.55
CA GLY A 180 -11.08 -1.08 -13.78
C GLY A 180 -11.61 -1.77 -12.53
N MET A 181 -12.14 -2.99 -12.72
CA MET A 181 -12.61 -3.86 -11.64
C MET A 181 -11.45 -4.34 -10.77
N LEU A 182 -10.37 -4.82 -11.37
CA LEU A 182 -9.15 -5.25 -10.71
C LEU A 182 -8.01 -4.34 -11.16
N VAL A 183 -7.41 -3.61 -10.24
CA VAL A 183 -6.23 -2.78 -10.48
C VAL A 183 -5.02 -3.41 -9.81
N ILE A 184 -3.92 -3.53 -10.55
CA ILE A 184 -2.68 -4.13 -10.07
C ILE A 184 -1.55 -3.09 -10.12
N ALA A 185 -0.82 -2.98 -9.01
CA ALA A 185 0.32 -2.06 -8.88
C ALA A 185 1.50 -2.71 -8.14
N GLU A 186 2.69 -2.17 -8.28
CA GLU A 186 3.84 -2.56 -7.46
C GLU A 186 3.61 -2.20 -5.99
N ALA A 187 3.92 -3.10 -5.06
CA ALA A 187 3.60 -2.91 -3.64
C ALA A 187 4.36 -1.76 -2.99
N ASN A 188 5.64 -1.53 -3.35
CA ASN A 188 6.51 -0.58 -2.68
C ASN A 188 6.55 0.81 -3.33
N SER A 189 6.11 0.92 -4.57
CA SER A 189 6.12 2.17 -5.35
C SER A 189 4.73 2.65 -5.76
N LEU A 190 3.71 1.82 -5.67
CA LEU A 190 2.37 2.02 -6.22
C LEU A 190 2.35 2.25 -7.75
N LYS A 191 3.47 1.98 -8.45
CA LYS A 191 3.49 2.07 -9.92
C LYS A 191 2.41 1.17 -10.51
N PHE A 192 1.52 1.75 -11.31
CA PHE A 192 0.50 1.00 -12.03
C PHE A 192 1.14 -0.05 -12.95
N LEU A 193 0.65 -1.26 -12.91
CA LEU A 193 1.11 -2.36 -13.77
C LEU A 193 0.06 -2.73 -14.82
N SER A 194 -1.16 -3.02 -14.37
CA SER A 194 -2.25 -3.42 -15.25
C SER A 194 -3.60 -3.24 -14.59
N GLU A 195 -4.65 -3.35 -15.40
CA GLU A 195 -6.04 -3.48 -14.97
C GLU A 195 -6.72 -4.62 -15.70
N TYR A 196 -7.75 -5.16 -15.07
CA TYR A 196 -8.65 -6.12 -15.69
C TYR A 196 -10.10 -5.80 -15.34
N THR A 197 -10.96 -5.89 -16.32
CA THR A 197 -12.42 -5.70 -16.17
C THR A 197 -13.15 -6.76 -16.98
N ASP A 198 -14.07 -7.44 -16.31
CA ASP A 198 -15.05 -8.34 -16.92
C ASP A 198 -16.44 -7.89 -16.49
N GLU A 199 -17.22 -7.38 -17.42
CA GLU A 199 -18.56 -6.84 -17.16
C GLU A 199 -19.50 -7.91 -16.61
N LYS A 200 -19.29 -9.19 -16.92
CA LYS A 200 -20.08 -10.29 -16.33
C LYS A 200 -19.76 -10.46 -14.84
N LEU A 201 -18.48 -10.31 -14.45
CA LEU A 201 -18.10 -10.33 -13.04
C LEU A 201 -18.51 -9.05 -12.31
N VAL A 202 -18.40 -7.87 -12.94
CA VAL A 202 -18.90 -6.61 -12.39
C VAL A 202 -20.38 -6.73 -12.06
N ALA A 203 -21.21 -7.32 -12.95
CA ALA A 203 -22.62 -7.57 -12.72
C ALA A 203 -22.93 -8.52 -11.55
N LEU A 204 -21.92 -9.25 -11.04
CA LEU A 204 -22.03 -10.12 -9.88
C LEU A 204 -21.53 -9.45 -8.57
N ASN A 205 -21.28 -8.15 -8.57
CA ASN A 205 -20.85 -7.38 -7.41
C ASN A 205 -19.59 -7.97 -6.72
N PRO A 206 -18.41 -8.00 -7.38
CA PRO A 206 -17.20 -8.49 -6.77
C PRO A 206 -16.83 -7.63 -5.54
N SER A 207 -16.49 -8.26 -4.43
CA SER A 207 -16.34 -7.53 -3.17
C SER A 207 -15.04 -7.82 -2.41
N HIS A 208 -14.54 -9.05 -2.45
CA HIS A 208 -13.35 -9.42 -1.71
C HIS A 208 -12.38 -10.20 -2.59
N ILE A 209 -11.10 -10.08 -2.26
CA ILE A 209 -10.00 -10.65 -3.02
C ILE A 209 -9.03 -11.40 -2.11
N ALA A 210 -8.56 -12.54 -2.58
CA ALA A 210 -7.39 -13.23 -2.03
C ALA A 210 -6.47 -13.63 -3.18
N VAL A 211 -5.17 -13.67 -2.93
CA VAL A 211 -4.17 -14.06 -3.95
C VAL A 211 -3.22 -15.09 -3.35
N VAL A 212 -3.03 -16.20 -4.07
CA VAL A 212 -2.13 -17.27 -3.69
C VAL A 212 -1.35 -17.72 -4.93
N GLY A 213 -0.03 -17.49 -4.93
CA GLY A 213 0.78 -17.70 -6.11
C GLY A 213 0.31 -16.81 -7.26
N ASP A 214 -0.05 -17.40 -8.39
CA ASP A 214 -0.61 -16.76 -9.58
C ASP A 214 -2.15 -16.74 -9.61
N LYS A 215 -2.80 -17.38 -8.63
CA LYS A 215 -4.26 -17.47 -8.56
C LYS A 215 -4.86 -16.31 -7.78
N ILE A 216 -5.87 -15.70 -8.38
CA ILE A 216 -6.67 -14.63 -7.81
C ILE A 216 -8.06 -15.19 -7.54
N TYR A 217 -8.51 -15.05 -6.30
CA TYR A 217 -9.85 -15.45 -5.84
C TYR A 217 -10.69 -14.22 -5.64
N LEU A 218 -11.83 -14.14 -6.33
CA LEU A 218 -12.77 -13.03 -6.25
C LEU A 218 -14.09 -13.51 -5.65
N ARG A 219 -14.47 -12.99 -4.48
CA ARG A 219 -15.79 -13.24 -3.92
C ARG A 219 -16.81 -12.35 -4.64
N THR A 220 -17.88 -12.93 -5.10
CA THR A 220 -19.03 -12.27 -5.75
C THR A 220 -20.34 -12.71 -5.10
N ASP A 221 -21.48 -12.11 -5.51
CA ASP A 221 -22.81 -12.55 -5.02
C ASP A 221 -23.24 -13.96 -5.51
N LYS A 222 -22.47 -14.56 -6.39
CA LYS A 222 -22.68 -15.90 -6.90
C LYS A 222 -21.61 -16.92 -6.47
N GLY A 223 -20.78 -16.57 -5.47
CA GLY A 223 -19.72 -17.44 -4.98
C GLY A 223 -18.32 -16.88 -5.24
N ILE A 224 -17.31 -17.73 -5.12
CA ILE A 224 -15.92 -17.38 -5.31
C ILE A 224 -15.46 -17.86 -6.69
N TYR A 225 -14.90 -16.94 -7.45
CA TYR A 225 -14.29 -17.21 -8.75
C TYR A 225 -12.78 -17.23 -8.60
N VAL A 226 -12.11 -18.14 -9.29
CA VAL A 226 -10.64 -18.23 -9.36
C VAL A 226 -10.17 -18.03 -10.78
N GLY A 227 -9.12 -17.20 -10.94
CA GLY A 227 -8.52 -16.89 -12.24
C GLY A 227 -7.10 -16.33 -12.04
N GLY A 228 -6.61 -15.56 -13.02
CA GLY A 228 -5.30 -14.92 -12.98
C GLY A 228 -5.36 -13.43 -13.36
N GLU A 229 -4.19 -12.78 -13.43
CA GLU A 229 -4.07 -11.34 -13.75
C GLU A 229 -4.66 -10.99 -15.14
N GLN A 230 -4.68 -11.95 -16.06
CA GLN A 230 -5.21 -11.79 -17.42
C GLN A 230 -6.67 -12.30 -17.55
N GLY A 231 -7.35 -12.56 -16.42
CA GLY A 231 -8.71 -13.08 -16.41
C GLY A 231 -8.78 -14.61 -16.32
N GLY A 232 -9.70 -15.22 -17.08
CA GLY A 232 -9.94 -16.66 -17.04
C GLY A 232 -10.66 -17.12 -15.77
N PHE A 233 -11.42 -16.24 -15.13
CA PHE A 233 -12.12 -16.52 -13.88
C PHE A 233 -13.21 -17.55 -14.07
N LYS A 234 -13.17 -18.59 -13.22
CA LYS A 234 -14.16 -19.69 -13.17
C LYS A 234 -14.72 -19.79 -11.75
N LEU A 235 -16.02 -20.03 -11.64
CA LEU A 235 -16.69 -20.27 -10.38
C LEU A 235 -16.17 -21.58 -9.75
N ILE A 236 -15.90 -21.54 -8.44
CA ILE A 236 -15.71 -22.73 -7.61
C ILE A 236 -17.12 -23.15 -7.12
N PRO A 237 -17.69 -24.25 -7.61
CA PRO A 237 -19.13 -24.56 -7.41
C PRO A 237 -19.55 -24.64 -5.95
N GLU A 238 -18.68 -25.18 -5.08
CA GLU A 238 -18.98 -25.39 -3.66
C GLU A 238 -19.01 -24.08 -2.84
N THR A 239 -18.77 -22.90 -3.48
CA THR A 239 -18.69 -21.60 -2.82
C THR A 239 -19.90 -20.70 -3.05
N LEU A 240 -21.00 -21.20 -3.62
CA LEU A 240 -22.20 -20.43 -3.97
C LEU A 240 -22.76 -19.60 -2.82
N GLN A 241 -22.57 -20.04 -1.58
CA GLN A 241 -23.04 -19.36 -0.37
C GLN A 241 -21.95 -18.48 0.28
N ALA A 242 -20.87 -18.11 -0.43
CA ALA A 242 -19.82 -17.30 0.14
C ALA A 242 -20.33 -15.97 0.68
N SER A 243 -20.08 -15.69 1.95
CA SER A 243 -20.48 -14.45 2.62
C SER A 243 -19.70 -13.25 2.08
N LYS A 244 -20.29 -12.06 2.13
CA LYS A 244 -19.61 -10.79 1.82
C LYS A 244 -18.68 -10.40 2.99
N LEU A 245 -17.67 -11.22 3.26
CA LEU A 245 -16.66 -11.05 4.30
C LEU A 245 -15.26 -11.34 3.76
N ASN A 246 -14.25 -10.70 4.35
CA ASN A 246 -12.86 -10.86 3.90
C ASN A 246 -12.40 -12.31 3.98
N MET A 247 -11.82 -12.80 2.91
CA MET A 247 -11.08 -14.05 2.87
C MET A 247 -9.71 -13.91 3.55
N LYS A 248 -9.15 -15.01 4.05
CA LYS A 248 -7.80 -15.06 4.62
C LYS A 248 -6.97 -16.12 3.91
N THR A 249 -5.68 -15.84 3.72
CA THR A 249 -4.74 -16.78 3.09
C THR A 249 -3.72 -17.28 4.10
N VAL A 250 -3.46 -18.59 4.09
CA VAL A 250 -2.41 -19.22 4.90
C VAL A 250 -1.70 -20.24 4.01
N GLY A 251 -0.44 -19.98 3.68
CA GLY A 251 0.28 -20.78 2.69
C GLY A 251 -0.44 -20.76 1.34
N ASP A 252 -0.82 -21.92 0.85
CA ASP A 252 -1.56 -22.11 -0.41
C ASP A 252 -3.08 -22.26 -0.22
N LEU A 253 -3.57 -22.02 0.99
CA LEU A 253 -4.98 -22.16 1.36
C LEU A 253 -5.66 -20.78 1.43
N VAL A 254 -6.91 -20.74 1.00
CA VAL A 254 -7.82 -19.60 1.17
C VAL A 254 -8.98 -20.02 2.07
N PHE A 255 -9.24 -19.22 3.10
CA PHE A 255 -10.34 -19.41 4.04
C PHE A 255 -11.45 -18.39 3.75
N ALA A 256 -12.68 -18.88 3.62
CA ALA A 256 -13.85 -18.05 3.36
C ALA A 256 -15.01 -18.47 4.25
N LEU A 257 -15.83 -17.50 4.66
CA LEU A 257 -17.08 -17.75 5.40
C LEU A 257 -18.25 -17.87 4.44
N THR A 258 -19.29 -18.60 4.86
CA THR A 258 -20.53 -18.75 4.10
C THR A 258 -21.75 -18.27 4.85
N GLN A 259 -22.82 -17.97 4.13
CA GLN A 259 -24.10 -17.53 4.68
C GLN A 259 -24.84 -18.66 5.44
N ASP A 260 -24.53 -19.90 5.12
CA ASP A 260 -25.01 -21.09 5.82
C ASP A 260 -24.07 -21.54 6.97
N ASN A 261 -23.31 -20.58 7.53
CA ASN A 261 -22.50 -20.71 8.74
C ASN A 261 -21.40 -21.78 8.65
N LYS A 262 -20.68 -21.83 7.55
CA LYS A 262 -19.49 -22.66 7.38
C LYS A 262 -18.24 -21.82 7.19
N VAL A 263 -17.11 -22.42 7.50
CA VAL A 263 -15.79 -21.97 7.04
C VAL A 263 -15.34 -22.93 5.94
N LEU A 264 -15.08 -22.41 4.76
CA LEU A 264 -14.51 -23.16 3.66
C LEU A 264 -13.00 -23.02 3.66
N MET A 265 -12.30 -24.09 3.38
CA MET A 265 -10.87 -24.13 3.07
C MET A 265 -10.73 -24.49 1.60
N ILE A 266 -10.16 -23.56 0.82
CA ILE A 266 -10.03 -23.67 -0.64
C ILE A 266 -8.56 -23.81 -0.99
N GLN A 267 -8.25 -24.73 -1.88
CA GLN A 267 -6.92 -24.92 -2.45
C GLN A 267 -7.04 -25.07 -3.97
N GLY A 268 -6.33 -24.23 -4.70
CA GLY A 268 -6.46 -24.24 -6.16
C GLY A 268 -7.86 -23.80 -6.62
N ASP A 269 -8.59 -24.71 -7.24
CA ASP A 269 -9.91 -24.45 -7.83
C ASP A 269 -11.05 -25.23 -7.15
N ARG A 270 -10.84 -25.74 -5.93
CA ARG A 270 -11.80 -26.56 -5.21
C ARG A 270 -11.79 -26.31 -3.70
N VAL A 271 -12.89 -26.61 -3.06
CA VAL A 271 -12.98 -26.72 -1.59
C VAL A 271 -12.35 -28.05 -1.16
N VAL A 272 -11.32 -27.99 -0.30
CA VAL A 272 -10.61 -29.18 0.20
C VAL A 272 -11.07 -29.59 1.59
N ALA A 273 -11.66 -28.67 2.35
CA ALA A 273 -12.30 -28.97 3.64
C ALA A 273 -13.36 -27.91 3.96
N SER A 274 -14.32 -28.26 4.80
CA SER A 274 -15.30 -27.33 5.33
C SER A 274 -15.60 -27.65 6.79
N LEU A 275 -15.88 -26.61 7.56
CA LEU A 275 -16.27 -26.68 8.97
C LEU A 275 -17.62 -25.99 9.14
N ALA A 276 -18.67 -26.73 9.45
CA ALA A 276 -19.97 -26.18 9.76
C ALA A 276 -20.09 -25.89 11.27
N LEU A 277 -20.63 -24.73 11.62
CA LEU A 277 -21.04 -24.46 13.00
C LEU A 277 -22.32 -25.23 13.32
N ALA A 278 -22.37 -25.85 14.49
CA ALA A 278 -23.59 -26.51 14.97
C ALA A 278 -24.66 -25.47 15.35
N GLU A 279 -24.24 -24.31 15.82
CA GLU A 279 -25.09 -23.17 16.19
C GLU A 279 -24.39 -21.85 15.89
N GLY A 280 -25.15 -20.77 15.83
CA GLY A 280 -24.59 -19.43 15.68
C GLY A 280 -24.51 -18.91 14.24
N THR A 281 -24.06 -17.68 14.10
CA THR A 281 -23.89 -17.00 12.82
C THR A 281 -22.47 -16.46 12.71
N VAL A 282 -21.73 -16.88 11.70
CA VAL A 282 -20.36 -16.41 11.44
C VAL A 282 -20.33 -14.88 11.23
N SER A 283 -19.32 -14.20 11.76
CA SER A 283 -19.22 -12.75 11.70
C SER A 283 -17.83 -12.22 11.31
N GLY A 284 -16.82 -13.05 11.26
CA GLY A 284 -15.50 -12.62 10.80
C GLY A 284 -14.41 -13.67 10.88
N LEU A 285 -13.37 -13.47 10.06
CA LEU A 285 -12.09 -14.18 10.12
C LEU A 285 -10.95 -13.20 10.39
N ALA A 286 -10.01 -13.57 11.24
CA ALA A 286 -8.78 -12.83 11.47
C ALA A 286 -7.58 -13.79 11.44
N LEU A 287 -6.58 -13.43 10.65
CA LEU A 287 -5.27 -14.06 10.68
C LEU A 287 -4.32 -13.18 11.49
N SER A 288 -3.74 -13.74 12.54
CA SER A 288 -2.79 -13.04 13.38
C SER A 288 -1.37 -13.11 12.81
N ASN A 289 -0.52 -12.15 13.20
CA ASN A 289 0.89 -12.13 12.83
C ASN A 289 1.70 -13.33 13.34
N ASN A 290 1.18 -14.08 14.32
CA ASN A 290 1.76 -15.34 14.80
C ASN A 290 1.26 -16.58 14.02
N GLY A 291 0.50 -16.39 12.94
CA GLY A 291 -0.06 -17.45 12.10
C GLY A 291 -1.34 -18.09 12.63
N SER A 292 -1.87 -17.69 13.79
CA SER A 292 -3.14 -18.22 14.29
C SER A 292 -4.31 -17.67 13.50
N LEU A 293 -5.20 -18.54 13.07
CA LEU A 293 -6.45 -18.19 12.39
C LEU A 293 -7.60 -18.22 13.41
N PHE A 294 -8.33 -17.12 13.51
CA PHE A 294 -9.48 -16.96 14.39
C PHE A 294 -10.76 -16.72 13.59
N MET A 295 -11.86 -17.21 14.11
CA MET A 295 -13.21 -16.94 13.62
C MET A 295 -14.04 -16.36 14.75
N SER A 296 -14.89 -15.37 14.45
CA SER A 296 -15.94 -14.90 15.34
C SER A 296 -17.32 -15.34 14.84
N TYR A 297 -18.22 -15.58 15.78
CA TYR A 297 -19.62 -15.86 15.50
C TYR A 297 -20.53 -15.43 16.65
N THR A 298 -21.82 -15.37 16.42
CA THR A 298 -22.82 -14.89 17.38
C THR A 298 -23.88 -15.94 17.65
N LYS A 299 -24.63 -15.79 18.73
CA LYS A 299 -25.75 -16.68 19.15
C LYS A 299 -25.29 -18.12 19.45
N PRO A 300 -24.35 -18.27 20.44
CA PRO A 300 -23.78 -17.26 21.34
C PRO A 300 -22.60 -16.52 20.74
N ASN A 301 -22.22 -15.35 21.32
CA ASN A 301 -21.01 -14.61 20.94
C ASN A 301 -19.77 -15.39 21.33
N ARG A 302 -18.98 -15.85 20.37
CA ARG A 302 -17.74 -16.60 20.60
C ARG A 302 -16.66 -16.24 19.61
N ILE A 303 -15.42 -16.43 20.04
CA ILE A 303 -14.22 -16.42 19.22
C ILE A 303 -13.60 -17.81 19.27
N ALA A 304 -13.35 -18.38 18.13
CA ALA A 304 -12.76 -19.72 17.97
C ALA A 304 -11.41 -19.62 17.25
N LYS A 305 -10.43 -20.38 17.74
CA LYS A 305 -9.17 -20.65 17.03
C LYS A 305 -9.35 -21.88 16.15
N LEU A 306 -8.98 -21.76 14.88
CA LEU A 306 -9.16 -22.80 13.88
C LEU A 306 -7.86 -23.55 13.59
N SER A 307 -7.99 -24.85 13.28
CA SER A 307 -6.94 -25.62 12.64
C SER A 307 -6.77 -25.15 11.19
N GLN A 308 -5.59 -25.37 10.63
CA GLN A 308 -5.28 -25.04 9.24
C GLN A 308 -4.89 -26.30 8.45
N ASP A 309 -5.12 -27.48 9.02
CA ASP A 309 -4.85 -28.76 8.39
C ASP A 309 -6.09 -29.25 7.61
N PRO A 310 -6.04 -29.42 6.28
CA PRO A 310 -7.16 -29.90 5.49
C PRO A 310 -7.68 -31.28 5.92
N LYS A 311 -6.80 -32.12 6.49
CA LYS A 311 -7.18 -33.45 6.97
C LYS A 311 -7.80 -33.47 8.37
N ALA A 312 -7.64 -32.38 9.12
CA ALA A 312 -8.11 -32.22 10.49
C ALA A 312 -8.68 -30.81 10.73
N PHE A 313 -9.48 -30.31 9.79
CA PHE A 313 -10.08 -28.98 9.89
C PHE A 313 -11.17 -28.95 10.97
N LYS A 314 -10.90 -28.21 12.05
CA LYS A 314 -11.77 -28.15 13.25
C LYS A 314 -11.52 -26.89 14.07
N ILE A 315 -12.43 -26.62 15.00
CA ILE A 315 -12.19 -25.69 16.11
C ILE A 315 -11.17 -26.35 17.06
N LEU A 316 -10.09 -25.63 17.35
CA LEU A 316 -9.07 -26.05 18.31
C LEU A 316 -9.42 -25.63 19.75
N GLU A 317 -9.91 -24.42 19.89
CA GLU A 317 -10.36 -23.80 21.13
C GLU A 317 -11.39 -22.72 20.80
N GLU A 318 -12.39 -22.55 21.66
CA GLU A 318 -13.36 -21.47 21.56
C GLU A 318 -13.61 -20.83 22.92
N GLN A 319 -13.95 -19.52 22.89
CA GLN A 319 -14.16 -18.74 24.11
C GLN A 319 -15.37 -17.84 23.92
N GLU A 320 -16.16 -17.70 24.98
CA GLU A 320 -17.29 -16.80 25.04
C GLU A 320 -16.84 -15.34 25.21
N VAL A 321 -17.56 -14.42 24.56
CA VAL A 321 -17.33 -12.98 24.62
C VAL A 321 -18.66 -12.32 24.98
N SER A 322 -18.82 -11.94 26.24
CA SER A 322 -20.05 -11.36 26.78
C SER A 322 -20.10 -9.83 26.74
N GLU A 323 -18.92 -9.17 26.76
CA GLU A 323 -18.78 -7.74 26.98
C GLU A 323 -19.01 -6.90 25.72
N VAL A 324 -19.00 -7.52 24.55
CA VAL A 324 -19.18 -6.83 23.26
C VAL A 324 -19.91 -7.72 22.27
N ASP A 325 -20.81 -7.12 21.49
CA ASP A 325 -21.50 -7.82 20.43
C ASP A 325 -20.57 -8.12 19.25
N LEU A 326 -20.54 -9.38 18.83
CA LEU A 326 -19.80 -9.87 17.67
C LEU A 326 -20.65 -9.92 16.40
N ALA A 327 -21.94 -9.56 16.47
CA ALA A 327 -22.78 -9.49 15.28
C ALA A 327 -22.19 -8.50 14.29
N HIS A 328 -22.09 -8.95 13.05
CA HIS A 328 -21.73 -8.07 11.98
C HIS A 328 -22.99 -7.42 11.41
N ASN A 329 -22.91 -6.14 11.12
CA ASN A 329 -24.00 -5.38 10.54
C ASN A 329 -24.11 -5.69 9.02
N TRP A 330 -24.84 -4.89 8.29
CA TRP A 330 -24.93 -4.92 6.83
C TRP A 330 -23.60 -4.58 6.12
N THR A 331 -22.55 -4.21 6.85
CA THR A 331 -21.20 -3.95 6.34
C THR A 331 -20.46 -5.24 6.01
N SER A 332 -19.47 -5.18 5.13
CA SER A 332 -18.73 -6.35 4.63
C SER A 332 -17.44 -6.66 5.39
N SER A 333 -17.27 -6.11 6.59
CA SER A 333 -16.04 -6.27 7.34
C SER A 333 -16.06 -7.40 8.36
N SER A 334 -14.90 -8.02 8.61
CA SER A 334 -14.69 -8.88 9.76
C SER A 334 -14.94 -8.14 11.06
N ARG A 335 -15.58 -8.79 12.04
CA ARG A 335 -15.78 -8.22 13.38
C ARG A 335 -14.54 -8.26 14.25
N ILE A 336 -13.55 -9.05 13.91
CA ILE A 336 -12.32 -9.23 14.69
C ILE A 336 -11.07 -8.95 13.86
N PHE A 337 -10.07 -8.37 14.53
CA PHE A 337 -8.74 -8.13 14.00
C PHE A 337 -7.72 -8.68 15.02
N ALA A 338 -6.71 -9.41 14.57
CA ALA A 338 -5.83 -10.16 15.45
C ALA A 338 -4.36 -9.69 15.39
N TYR A 339 -3.73 -9.57 16.56
CA TYR A 339 -2.29 -9.41 16.72
C TYR A 339 -1.80 -10.27 17.88
N GLY A 340 -0.94 -11.24 17.63
CA GLY A 340 -0.63 -12.26 18.64
C GLY A 340 -1.90 -13.01 19.06
N ASN A 341 -2.17 -13.04 20.34
CA ASN A 341 -3.39 -13.60 20.94
C ASN A 341 -4.42 -12.52 21.31
N MET A 342 -4.19 -11.27 20.91
CA MET A 342 -5.11 -10.16 21.16
C MET A 342 -6.07 -9.96 19.99
N LEU A 343 -7.36 -10.01 20.22
CA LEU A 343 -8.42 -9.82 19.25
C LEU A 343 -9.08 -8.46 19.50
N TYR A 344 -8.95 -7.55 18.53
CA TYR A 344 -9.51 -6.20 18.61
C TYR A 344 -10.88 -6.16 17.94
N ILE A 345 -11.84 -5.52 18.60
CA ILE A 345 -13.25 -5.46 18.17
C ILE A 345 -13.72 -4.01 18.26
N ALA A 346 -14.08 -3.43 17.14
CA ALA A 346 -14.70 -2.10 17.15
C ALA A 346 -16.20 -2.21 17.43
N ASN A 347 -16.70 -1.39 18.35
CA ASN A 347 -18.11 -1.28 18.66
C ASN A 347 -18.51 0.20 18.87
N GLY A 348 -19.00 0.84 17.84
CA GLY A 348 -19.23 2.28 17.84
C GLY A 348 -17.94 3.06 18.09
N ARG A 349 -17.94 3.90 19.13
CA ARG A 349 -16.78 4.70 19.53
C ARG A 349 -15.81 3.95 20.43
N SER A 350 -16.15 2.74 20.86
CA SER A 350 -15.34 1.92 21.76
C SER A 350 -14.60 0.82 21.01
N ILE A 351 -13.37 0.58 21.38
CA ILE A 351 -12.56 -0.55 20.94
C ILE A 351 -12.39 -1.48 22.13
N TYR A 352 -12.75 -2.74 21.96
CA TYR A 352 -12.57 -3.80 22.91
C TYR A 352 -11.41 -4.70 22.48
N VAL A 353 -10.79 -5.33 23.46
CA VAL A 353 -9.76 -6.36 23.24
C VAL A 353 -10.15 -7.61 24.01
N HIS A 354 -10.18 -8.72 23.31
CA HIS A 354 -10.26 -10.05 23.89
C HIS A 354 -8.85 -10.67 23.89
N ASP A 355 -8.27 -10.86 25.07
CA ASP A 355 -7.03 -11.61 25.25
C ASP A 355 -7.36 -13.10 25.27
N PHE A 356 -7.06 -13.78 24.16
CA PHE A 356 -7.35 -15.21 24.00
C PHE A 356 -6.55 -16.09 24.94
N SER A 357 -5.37 -15.66 25.41
CA SER A 357 -4.57 -16.38 26.41
C SER A 357 -5.13 -16.25 27.81
N ALA A 358 -5.54 -15.05 28.18
CA ALA A 358 -6.12 -14.76 29.50
C ALA A 358 -7.63 -15.06 29.57
N LYS A 359 -8.27 -15.40 28.46
CA LYS A 359 -9.73 -15.64 28.33
C LYS A 359 -10.56 -14.47 28.85
N LYS A 360 -10.13 -13.24 28.53
CA LYS A 360 -10.71 -12.03 29.10
C LYS A 360 -10.95 -10.97 28.04
N THR A 361 -12.17 -10.42 28.03
CA THR A 361 -12.52 -9.25 27.25
C THR A 361 -12.50 -8.00 28.13
N SER A 362 -12.04 -6.90 27.57
CA SER A 362 -12.08 -5.60 28.25
C SER A 362 -12.19 -4.47 27.23
N LYS A 363 -12.80 -3.36 27.65
CA LYS A 363 -12.74 -2.13 26.87
C LYS A 363 -11.29 -1.62 26.87
N TRP A 364 -10.78 -1.38 25.67
CA TRP A 364 -9.39 -0.97 25.47
C TRP A 364 -9.25 0.53 25.27
N PHE A 365 -10.15 1.14 24.47
CA PHE A 365 -10.10 2.56 24.11
C PHE A 365 -11.50 3.09 23.80
N ASP A 366 -11.76 4.35 24.17
CA ASP A 366 -12.93 5.12 23.73
C ASP A 366 -12.47 6.35 22.94
N VAL A 367 -13.03 6.56 21.77
CA VAL A 367 -12.84 7.81 21.04
C VAL A 367 -13.66 8.89 21.74
N ASP A 368 -13.01 9.91 22.30
CA ASP A 368 -13.64 10.92 23.11
C ASP A 368 -14.70 11.70 22.31
N SER A 369 -15.93 11.71 22.82
CA SER A 369 -17.05 12.39 22.18
C SER A 369 -16.96 13.91 22.27
N LYS A 370 -16.19 14.46 23.23
CA LYS A 370 -15.97 15.91 23.36
C LYS A 370 -14.91 16.38 22.39
N GLU A 371 -13.86 15.57 22.20
CA GLU A 371 -12.78 15.85 21.27
C GLU A 371 -13.20 15.62 19.81
N TYR A 372 -13.99 14.56 19.56
CA TYR A 372 -14.47 14.19 18.23
C TYR A 372 -15.99 14.03 18.19
N PRO A 373 -16.77 15.12 18.33
CA PRO A 373 -18.24 15.03 18.44
C PRO A 373 -18.92 14.47 17.20
N THR A 374 -18.27 14.62 16.04
CA THR A 374 -18.79 14.17 14.72
C THR A 374 -18.38 12.76 14.35
N ALA A 375 -17.39 12.16 15.03
CA ALA A 375 -16.94 10.79 14.76
C ALA A 375 -17.95 9.78 15.31
N LEU A 376 -19.08 9.60 14.63
CA LEU A 376 -20.27 8.95 15.16
C LEU A 376 -20.35 7.45 14.90
N THR A 377 -19.83 6.97 13.77
CA THR A 377 -20.11 5.64 13.26
C THR A 377 -18.85 4.97 12.74
N GLN A 378 -18.72 3.67 12.95
CA GLN A 378 -17.80 2.85 12.20
C GLN A 378 -18.45 2.40 10.89
N TYR A 379 -17.63 2.21 9.88
CA TYR A 379 -18.08 1.73 8.59
C TYR A 379 -17.12 0.66 8.09
N TYR A 380 -17.61 -0.45 7.56
CA TYR A 380 -16.83 -1.59 7.10
C TYR A 380 -15.66 -1.97 8.03
N ASN A 381 -14.45 -2.08 7.50
CA ASN A 381 -13.24 -2.38 8.25
C ASN A 381 -12.68 -1.13 8.94
N SER A 382 -13.38 -0.64 9.95
CA SER A 382 -12.98 0.55 10.69
C SER A 382 -11.74 0.38 11.55
N LEU A 383 -11.24 -0.85 11.72
CA LEU A 383 -10.00 -1.16 12.42
C LEU A 383 -8.96 -1.77 11.50
N GLY A 384 -7.69 -1.60 11.87
CA GLY A 384 -6.53 -2.32 11.33
C GLY A 384 -5.42 -2.35 12.35
N LEU A 385 -4.43 -3.20 12.10
CA LEU A 385 -3.25 -3.36 12.95
C LEU A 385 -2.02 -3.35 12.07
N ASP A 386 -0.93 -2.71 12.51
CA ASP A 386 0.34 -2.83 11.82
C ASP A 386 1.19 -3.99 12.39
N ASP A 387 2.39 -4.16 11.84
CA ASP A 387 3.36 -5.18 12.25
C ASP A 387 3.90 -5.03 13.67
N LYS A 388 3.61 -3.91 14.34
CA LYS A 388 3.96 -3.61 15.73
C LYS A 388 2.77 -3.68 16.67
N GLY A 389 1.60 -3.97 16.15
CA GLY A 389 0.35 -3.99 16.87
C GLY A 389 -0.27 -2.62 17.11
N ASN A 390 0.24 -1.53 16.50
CA ASN A 390 -0.46 -0.25 16.56
C ASN A 390 -1.84 -0.38 15.93
N VAL A 391 -2.83 0.28 16.53
CA VAL A 391 -4.22 0.20 16.14
C VAL A 391 -4.56 1.39 15.24
N TYR A 392 -5.12 1.10 14.09
CA TYR A 392 -5.65 2.06 13.12
C TYR A 392 -7.17 2.04 13.19
N TYR A 393 -7.78 3.19 13.32
CA TYR A 393 -9.22 3.34 13.42
C TYR A 393 -9.70 4.43 12.47
N ALA A 394 -10.76 4.14 11.73
CA ALA A 394 -11.45 5.13 10.91
C ALA A 394 -12.92 5.18 11.28
N ALA A 395 -13.43 6.38 11.45
CA ALA A 395 -14.84 6.64 11.76
C ALA A 395 -15.47 7.50 10.68
N LEU A 396 -16.70 7.21 10.36
CA LEU A 396 -17.53 7.96 9.43
C LEU A 396 -18.28 9.06 10.19
N GLU A 397 -18.18 10.32 9.75
CA GLU A 397 -18.96 11.42 10.33
C GLU A 397 -20.47 11.22 10.08
N GLY A 398 -20.82 10.77 8.89
CA GLY A 398 -22.22 10.53 8.50
C GLY A 398 -22.37 10.20 7.02
N TRP A 399 -23.60 10.15 6.61
CA TRP A 399 -24.01 9.87 5.22
C TRP A 399 -24.22 11.17 4.42
N GLY A 400 -24.47 11.03 3.14
CA GLY A 400 -24.61 12.16 2.21
C GLY A 400 -23.27 12.90 2.08
N ASP A 401 -23.28 14.23 2.11
CA ASP A 401 -22.06 15.03 1.90
C ASP A 401 -21.04 14.95 3.06
N LYS A 402 -21.45 14.37 4.18
CA LYS A 402 -20.59 14.22 5.38
C LYS A 402 -19.60 13.06 5.31
N TYR A 403 -19.66 12.20 4.31
CA TYR A 403 -18.80 11.01 4.21
C TYR A 403 -17.31 11.31 3.96
N LYS A 404 -16.96 12.57 3.69
CA LYS A 404 -15.59 13.02 3.45
C LYS A 404 -14.90 13.61 4.69
N ASN A 405 -15.65 13.96 5.73
CA ASN A 405 -15.10 14.60 6.92
C ASN A 405 -14.93 13.58 8.06
N ASN A 406 -14.22 12.51 7.77
CA ASN A 406 -14.07 11.35 8.65
C ASN A 406 -12.79 11.39 9.44
N LEU A 407 -12.83 10.86 10.67
CA LEU A 407 -11.69 10.73 11.56
C LEU A 407 -10.86 9.49 11.22
N THR A 408 -9.55 9.65 11.15
CA THR A 408 -8.57 8.56 11.11
C THR A 408 -7.60 8.73 12.27
N LEU A 409 -7.48 7.70 13.12
CA LEU A 409 -6.58 7.64 14.28
C LEU A 409 -5.57 6.52 14.10
N ILE A 410 -4.35 6.76 14.57
CA ILE A 410 -3.33 5.73 14.79
C ILE A 410 -2.97 5.78 16.26
N MET A 411 -3.07 4.64 16.96
CA MET A 411 -2.90 4.53 18.39
C MET A 411 -1.79 3.52 18.73
N ASP A 412 -0.95 3.86 19.70
CA ASP A 412 0.03 2.94 20.29
C ASP A 412 -0.72 1.92 21.16
N ALA A 413 -0.64 0.64 20.77
CA ALA A 413 -1.36 -0.42 21.48
C ALA A 413 -0.91 -0.60 22.93
N THR A 414 0.37 -0.36 23.21
CA THR A 414 0.95 -0.53 24.56
C THR A 414 0.63 0.65 25.46
N LYS A 415 0.86 1.86 24.97
CA LYS A 415 0.68 3.10 25.74
C LYS A 415 -0.75 3.60 25.75
N LYS A 416 -1.59 3.11 24.85
CA LYS A 416 -2.98 3.56 24.64
C LYS A 416 -3.06 5.07 24.36
N THR A 417 -2.11 5.60 23.60
CA THR A 417 -2.02 7.01 23.26
C THR A 417 -2.13 7.20 21.74
N THR A 418 -2.67 8.33 21.32
CA THR A 418 -2.75 8.69 19.91
C THR A 418 -1.34 9.03 19.39
N ILE A 419 -0.90 8.33 18.36
CA ILE A 419 0.34 8.61 17.63
C ILE A 419 0.09 9.70 16.59
N LEU A 420 -1.05 9.59 15.89
CA LEU A 420 -1.42 10.47 14.80
C LEU A 420 -2.94 10.48 14.64
N GLU A 421 -3.46 11.67 14.33
CA GLU A 421 -4.86 11.86 13.98
C GLU A 421 -4.99 12.72 12.73
N LYS A 422 -6.03 12.50 11.95
CA LYS A 422 -6.33 13.31 10.77
C LYS A 422 -7.79 13.22 10.40
N MET A 423 -8.38 14.39 10.11
CA MET A 423 -9.70 14.49 9.49
C MET A 423 -9.59 14.54 7.97
N GLY A 424 -10.62 14.04 7.28
CA GLY A 424 -10.79 14.23 5.84
C GLY A 424 -9.86 13.44 4.93
N VAL A 425 -9.23 12.36 5.42
CA VAL A 425 -8.34 11.50 4.61
C VAL A 425 -8.94 10.13 4.31
N ASN A 426 -10.20 9.91 4.66
CA ASN A 426 -10.94 8.72 4.27
C ASN A 426 -12.33 9.09 3.74
N ALA A 427 -12.84 8.27 2.83
CA ALA A 427 -14.15 8.42 2.21
C ALA A 427 -14.79 7.04 2.06
N PHE A 428 -15.62 6.63 3.01
CA PHE A 428 -16.12 5.27 3.17
C PHE A 428 -14.96 4.26 3.29
N PRO A 429 -14.34 4.14 4.47
CA PRO A 429 -13.17 3.29 4.67
C PRO A 429 -13.52 1.81 4.47
N ALA A 430 -12.99 1.18 3.43
CA ALA A 430 -13.18 -0.24 3.13
C ALA A 430 -12.28 -1.12 4.02
N GLY A 431 -11.07 -0.66 4.35
CA GLY A 431 -10.17 -1.43 5.21
C GLY A 431 -8.78 -0.85 5.34
N PHE A 432 -8.08 -1.29 6.40
CA PHE A 432 -6.67 -1.04 6.62
C PHE A 432 -5.85 -2.27 6.25
N TYR A 433 -4.77 -2.08 5.51
CA TYR A 433 -3.94 -3.15 4.97
C TYR A 433 -2.47 -2.87 5.26
N THR A 434 -1.89 -3.69 6.14
CA THR A 434 -0.48 -3.59 6.49
C THR A 434 0.39 -4.07 5.35
N ILE A 435 1.38 -3.26 4.98
CA ILE A 435 2.35 -3.62 3.95
C ILE A 435 3.23 -4.74 4.50
N PRO A 436 3.28 -5.92 3.85
CA PRO A 436 4.10 -7.02 4.32
C PRO A 436 5.58 -6.65 4.31
N HIS A 437 6.29 -6.89 5.42
CA HIS A 437 7.74 -6.80 5.40
C HIS A 437 8.30 -7.89 4.48
N LYS A 438 9.21 -7.52 3.58
CA LYS A 438 10.07 -8.52 2.95
C LYS A 438 10.82 -9.21 4.08
N SER A 439 10.56 -10.49 4.31
CA SER A 439 11.47 -11.30 5.11
C SER A 439 12.85 -11.11 4.49
N LYS A 440 13.85 -10.76 5.30
CA LYS A 440 15.23 -10.93 4.85
C LYS A 440 15.35 -12.42 4.61
N ASP A 441 15.33 -12.82 3.35
CA ASP A 441 15.65 -14.18 2.99
C ASP A 441 16.97 -14.50 3.69
N LYS A 442 16.90 -15.46 4.62
CA LYS A 442 18.10 -16.06 5.19
C LYS A 442 18.70 -16.86 4.05
N HIS A 443 19.64 -16.23 3.34
CA HIS A 443 20.58 -16.96 2.50
C HIS A 443 21.61 -17.69 3.36
#